data_db9da27c08e92929e747567737077a88
#
_entry.id   db9da27c08e92929e747567737077a88
#
_cell.length_a   1.000
_cell.length_b   1.000
_cell.length_c   1.000
_cell.angle_alpha   90.00
_cell.angle_beta   90.00
_cell.angle_gamma   90.00
#
_symmetry.space_group_name_H-M   'P 1'
#
loop_
_entity.id
_entity.type
_entity.pdbx_description
1 polymer ?
#
loop_
_entity_poly.entity_id
_entity_poly.type
_entity_poly.pdbx_seq_one_letter_code
_entity_poly.pdbx_strand_id
1 'polypeptide(L)'
;MEGFRRKRLFFHEKRHSVWAKILFTVAISSCIILLTCHGLKRLMADSKEEEKRSLEEALQREIVQCYVLEGHYPDSLSYLEEQYGFSYDKEQFFVDYQLLGANIMPDVTVIERKN
;
A
#
# COMPACT_ATOMS: atom_id res chain seq x y z
N MET A 1 -41.40 -51.82 -12.32
CA MET A 1 -41.92 -50.55 -12.85
C MET A 1 -41.96 -49.41 -11.81
N GLU A 2 -42.30 -49.67 -10.59
CA GLU A 2 -42.30 -48.64 -9.53
C GLU A 2 -40.90 -48.07 -9.22
N GLY A 3 -39.86 -48.87 -9.31
CA GLY A 3 -38.48 -48.42 -9.09
C GLY A 3 -37.96 -47.45 -10.15
N PHE A 4 -38.48 -47.52 -11.40
CA PHE A 4 -38.09 -46.61 -12.49
C PHE A 4 -38.65 -45.18 -12.28
N ARG A 5 -39.91 -45.11 -11.81
CA ARG A 5 -40.53 -43.79 -11.53
C ARG A 5 -39.87 -43.10 -10.38
N ARG A 6 -39.45 -43.81 -9.33
CA ARG A 6 -38.71 -43.25 -8.19
C ARG A 6 -37.34 -42.70 -8.59
N LYS A 7 -36.65 -43.37 -9.50
CA LYS A 7 -35.37 -42.89 -10.03
C LYS A 7 -35.52 -41.59 -10.84
N ARG A 8 -36.59 -41.45 -11.61
CA ARG A 8 -36.85 -40.20 -12.36
C ARG A 8 -37.16 -39.02 -11.43
N LEU A 9 -37.96 -39.21 -10.41
CA LEU A 9 -38.29 -38.21 -9.40
C LEU A 9 -37.03 -37.80 -8.62
N PHE A 10 -36.18 -38.76 -8.32
CA PHE A 10 -34.90 -38.50 -7.63
C PHE A 10 -33.95 -37.69 -8.47
N PHE A 11 -33.92 -37.86 -9.80
CA PHE A 11 -33.10 -37.08 -10.71
C PHE A 11 -33.58 -35.62 -10.80
N HIS A 12 -34.87 -35.38 -10.75
CA HIS A 12 -35.40 -34.00 -10.78
C HIS A 12 -35.07 -33.23 -9.50
N GLU A 13 -35.18 -33.84 -8.37
CA GLU A 13 -34.80 -33.22 -7.08
C GLU A 13 -33.30 -32.92 -7.01
N LYS A 14 -32.45 -33.82 -7.48
CA LYS A 14 -31.00 -33.62 -7.53
C LYS A 14 -30.62 -32.42 -8.41
N ARG A 15 -31.34 -32.17 -9.47
CA ARG A 15 -31.07 -31.06 -10.37
C ARG A 15 -31.29 -29.71 -9.69
N HIS A 16 -32.37 -29.55 -8.95
CA HIS A 16 -32.67 -28.34 -8.17
C HIS A 16 -31.63 -28.15 -7.04
N SER A 17 -31.29 -29.20 -6.34
CA SER A 17 -30.30 -29.17 -5.25
C SER A 17 -28.91 -28.81 -5.73
N VAL A 18 -28.52 -29.32 -6.92
CA VAL A 18 -27.20 -29.01 -7.52
C VAL A 18 -27.12 -27.54 -7.93
N TRP A 19 -28.16 -27.00 -8.54
CA TRP A 19 -28.21 -25.59 -8.91
C TRP A 19 -28.16 -24.68 -7.69
N ALA A 20 -28.89 -25.01 -6.63
CA ALA A 20 -28.84 -24.28 -5.38
C ALA A 20 -27.46 -24.28 -4.74
N LYS A 21 -26.76 -25.44 -4.78
CA LYS A 21 -25.38 -25.55 -4.28
C LYS A 21 -24.41 -24.73 -5.13
N ILE A 22 -24.55 -24.72 -6.45
CA ILE A 22 -23.72 -23.93 -7.35
C ILE A 22 -23.91 -22.45 -7.07
N LEU A 23 -25.16 -21.99 -6.95
CA LEU A 23 -25.46 -20.58 -6.62
C LEU A 23 -24.87 -20.18 -5.26
N PHE A 24 -24.98 -21.06 -4.28
CA PHE A 24 -24.43 -20.83 -2.93
C PHE A 24 -22.90 -20.73 -2.94
N THR A 25 -22.22 -21.62 -3.67
CA THR A 25 -20.75 -21.58 -3.77
C THR A 25 -20.28 -20.34 -4.53
N VAL A 26 -20.96 -19.93 -5.58
CA VAL A 26 -20.65 -18.72 -6.33
C VAL A 26 -20.83 -17.48 -5.44
N ALA A 27 -21.90 -17.42 -4.64
CA ALA A 27 -22.14 -16.32 -3.72
C ALA A 27 -21.04 -16.21 -2.65
N ILE A 28 -20.64 -17.33 -2.06
CA ILE A 28 -19.54 -17.37 -1.06
C ILE A 28 -18.22 -16.94 -1.70
N SER A 29 -17.90 -17.47 -2.87
CA SER A 29 -16.68 -17.13 -3.61
C SER A 29 -16.63 -15.63 -3.93
N SER A 30 -17.73 -15.06 -4.40
CA SER A 30 -17.83 -13.62 -4.67
C SER A 30 -17.62 -12.79 -3.40
N CYS A 31 -18.20 -13.21 -2.30
CA CYS A 31 -18.05 -12.55 -1.00
C CYS A 31 -16.59 -12.53 -0.52
N ILE A 32 -15.90 -13.67 -0.64
CA ILE A 32 -14.48 -13.79 -0.29
C ILE A 32 -13.63 -12.85 -1.14
N ILE A 33 -13.87 -12.81 -2.45
CA ILE A 33 -13.14 -11.93 -3.37
C ILE A 33 -13.33 -10.46 -2.99
N LEU A 34 -14.57 -10.04 -2.69
CA LEU A 34 -14.85 -8.66 -2.27
C LEU A 34 -14.15 -8.31 -0.96
N LEU A 35 -14.17 -9.21 0.01
CA LEU A 35 -13.50 -8.98 1.30
C LEU A 35 -11.98 -8.89 1.14
N THR A 36 -11.38 -9.74 0.31
CA THR A 36 -9.93 -9.67 0.06
C THR A 36 -9.54 -8.40 -0.68
N CYS A 37 -10.34 -7.95 -1.65
CA CYS A 37 -10.09 -6.69 -2.35
C CYS A 37 -10.15 -5.48 -1.39
N HIS A 38 -11.12 -5.44 -0.48
CA HIS A 38 -11.20 -4.39 0.54
C HIS A 38 -10.03 -4.43 1.52
N GLY A 39 -9.64 -5.62 1.94
CA GLY A 39 -8.48 -5.80 2.81
C GLY A 39 -7.18 -5.34 2.18
N LEU A 40 -6.96 -5.67 0.92
CA LEU A 40 -5.77 -5.23 0.17
C LEU A 40 -5.70 -3.72 0.01
N LYS A 41 -6.81 -3.05 -0.24
CA LYS A 41 -6.85 -1.59 -0.33
C LYS A 41 -6.45 -0.92 0.97
N ARG A 42 -6.89 -1.44 2.11
CA ARG A 42 -6.49 -0.93 3.43
C ARG A 42 -5.01 -1.15 3.71
N LEU A 43 -4.49 -2.33 3.40
CA LEU A 43 -3.07 -2.64 3.54
C LEU A 43 -2.19 -1.73 2.67
N MET A 44 -2.60 -1.43 1.45
CA MET A 44 -1.88 -0.52 0.58
C MET A 44 -1.87 0.91 1.11
N ALA A 45 -2.97 1.39 1.69
CA ALA A 45 -3.04 2.71 2.30
C ALA A 45 -2.11 2.82 3.51
N ASP A 46 -2.11 1.83 4.41
CA ASP A 46 -1.22 1.76 5.57
C ASP A 46 0.25 1.66 5.14
N SER A 47 0.54 0.90 4.10
CA SER A 47 1.88 0.76 3.53
C SER A 47 2.44 2.09 3.02
N LYS A 48 1.61 2.92 2.39
CA LYS A 48 2.04 4.25 1.92
C LYS A 48 2.37 5.21 3.07
N GLU A 49 1.61 5.18 4.16
CA GLU A 49 1.92 5.97 5.35
C GLU A 49 3.22 5.52 6.00
N GLU A 50 3.48 4.21 6.07
CA GLU A 50 4.74 3.67 6.56
C GLU A 50 5.93 4.06 5.68
N GLU A 51 5.76 4.02 4.37
CA GLU A 51 6.78 4.47 3.42
C GLU A 51 7.08 5.96 3.60
N LYS A 52 6.05 6.79 3.77
CA LYS A 52 6.21 8.21 4.05
C LYS A 52 6.98 8.45 5.34
N ARG A 53 6.63 7.76 6.43
CA ARG A 53 7.31 7.86 7.72
C ARG A 53 8.76 7.41 7.60
N SER A 54 9.01 6.31 6.94
CA SER A 54 10.34 5.77 6.69
C SER A 54 11.20 6.75 5.89
N LEU A 55 10.61 7.42 4.90
CA LEU A 55 11.29 8.45 4.13
C LEU A 55 11.62 9.68 4.99
N GLU A 56 10.69 10.13 5.83
CA GLU A 56 10.94 11.24 6.76
C GLU A 56 12.08 10.93 7.72
N GLU A 57 12.08 9.74 8.31
CA GLU A 57 13.12 9.30 9.23
C GLU A 57 14.48 9.18 8.54
N ALA A 58 14.53 8.60 7.35
CA ALA A 58 15.74 8.49 6.56
C ALA A 58 16.32 9.86 6.21
N LEU A 59 15.45 10.78 5.79
CA LEU A 59 15.82 12.13 5.43
C LEU A 59 16.39 12.90 6.62
N GLN A 60 15.74 12.83 7.78
CA GLN A 60 16.25 13.44 9.02
C GLN A 60 17.59 12.86 9.41
N ARG A 61 17.78 11.56 9.30
CA ARG A 61 19.05 10.90 9.61
C ARG A 61 20.18 11.41 8.71
N GLU A 62 19.92 11.52 7.41
CA GLU A 62 20.91 12.03 6.45
C GLU A 62 21.23 13.50 6.68
N ILE A 63 20.24 14.31 7.03
CA ILE A 63 20.44 15.73 7.38
C ILE A 63 21.34 15.87 8.61
N VAL A 64 21.07 15.11 9.66
CA VAL A 64 21.88 15.12 10.89
C VAL A 64 23.27 14.58 10.63
N GLN A 65 23.41 13.56 9.81
CA GLN A 65 24.72 13.00 9.44
C GLN A 65 25.55 14.03 8.69
N CYS A 66 24.97 14.77 7.76
CA CYS A 66 25.63 15.87 7.06
C CYS A 66 26.14 16.93 8.04
N TYR A 67 25.32 17.33 9.01
CA TYR A 67 25.71 18.28 10.03
C TYR A 67 26.90 17.78 10.88
N VAL A 68 26.86 16.52 11.28
CA VAL A 68 27.94 15.92 12.09
C VAL A 68 29.25 15.85 11.32
N LEU A 69 29.19 15.51 10.03
CA LEU A 69 30.39 15.34 9.20
C LEU A 69 30.94 16.65 8.66
N GLU A 70 30.08 17.59 8.29
CA GLU A 70 30.48 18.83 7.60
C GLU A 70 30.38 20.10 8.47
N GLY A 71 29.70 20.03 9.60
CA GLY A 71 29.50 21.15 10.49
C GLY A 71 28.41 22.13 10.09
N HIS A 72 27.67 21.84 9.04
CA HIS A 72 26.52 22.62 8.58
C HIS A 72 25.46 21.71 7.98
N TYR A 73 24.24 22.18 7.93
CA TYR A 73 23.16 21.45 7.27
C TYR A 73 23.29 21.54 5.74
N PRO A 74 22.76 20.52 5.00
CA PRO A 74 22.87 20.53 3.55
C PRO A 74 22.10 21.70 2.92
N ASP A 75 22.68 22.31 1.91
CA ASP A 75 22.10 23.49 1.25
C ASP A 75 20.82 23.16 0.48
N SER A 76 20.72 21.93 -0.03
CA SER A 76 19.57 21.49 -0.82
C SER A 76 19.38 19.99 -0.70
N LEU A 77 18.20 19.53 -1.11
CA LEU A 77 17.91 18.10 -1.23
C LEU A 77 18.83 17.44 -2.27
N SER A 78 19.12 18.13 -3.36
CA SER A 78 20.04 17.66 -4.41
C SER A 78 21.43 17.36 -3.87
N TYR A 79 21.89 18.13 -2.91
CA TYR A 79 23.18 17.92 -2.24
C TYR A 79 23.21 16.58 -1.52
N LEU A 80 22.13 16.22 -0.82
CA LEU A 80 22.01 14.92 -0.17
C LEU A 80 21.99 13.77 -1.17
N GLU A 81 21.31 13.96 -2.30
CA GLU A 81 21.25 12.95 -3.35
C GLU A 81 22.63 12.70 -3.97
N GLU A 82 23.37 13.75 -4.25
CA GLU A 82 24.68 13.65 -4.91
C GLU A 82 25.79 13.18 -3.96
N GLN A 83 25.84 13.71 -2.75
CA GLN A 83 26.95 13.47 -1.83
C GLN A 83 26.72 12.25 -0.91
N TYR A 84 25.50 11.98 -0.51
CA TYR A 84 25.17 10.92 0.43
C TYR A 84 24.39 9.77 -0.20
N GLY A 85 24.08 9.87 -1.48
CA GLY A 85 23.36 8.81 -2.18
C GLY A 85 21.91 8.65 -1.76
N PHE A 86 21.32 9.70 -1.18
CA PHE A 86 19.93 9.69 -0.79
C PHE A 86 19.03 9.59 -2.03
N SER A 87 18.10 8.65 -2.03
CA SER A 87 17.16 8.51 -3.12
C SER A 87 15.77 8.16 -2.60
N TYR A 88 14.77 8.63 -3.29
CA TYR A 88 13.38 8.33 -2.97
C TYR A 88 12.55 8.31 -4.26
N ASP A 89 11.36 7.75 -4.18
CA ASP A 89 10.45 7.69 -5.32
C ASP A 89 9.78 9.05 -5.55
N LYS A 90 10.28 9.79 -6.52
CA LYS A 90 9.78 11.13 -6.87
C LYS A 90 8.39 11.12 -7.49
N GLU A 91 7.94 9.96 -7.99
CA GLU A 91 6.60 9.82 -8.53
C GLU A 91 5.54 9.68 -7.43
N GLN A 92 5.90 9.03 -6.32
CA GLN A 92 4.99 8.82 -5.19
C GLN A 92 5.01 9.94 -4.17
N PHE A 93 6.18 10.55 -3.94
CA PHE A 93 6.37 11.54 -2.89
C PHE A 93 6.98 12.83 -3.42
N PHE A 94 6.56 13.92 -2.83
CA PHE A 94 7.16 15.24 -3.02
C PHE A 94 7.79 15.66 -1.70
N VAL A 95 9.05 16.04 -1.73
CA VAL A 95 9.78 16.53 -0.56
C VAL A 95 10.00 18.03 -0.70
N ASP A 96 9.41 18.80 0.21
CA ASP A 96 9.65 20.23 0.32
C ASP A 96 10.77 20.45 1.34
N TYR A 97 11.91 20.94 0.86
CA TYR A 97 13.10 21.18 1.66
C TYR A 97 13.39 22.68 1.70
N GLN A 98 13.36 23.25 2.90
CA GLN A 98 13.63 24.65 3.12
C GLN A 98 14.77 24.83 4.12
N LEU A 99 15.89 25.36 3.65
CA LEU A 99 17.02 25.70 4.51
C LEU A 99 16.76 27.05 5.18
N LEU A 100 16.70 27.04 6.51
CA LEU A 100 16.48 28.26 7.30
C LEU A 100 17.80 28.94 7.67
N GLY A 101 18.89 28.20 7.75
CA GLY A 101 20.22 28.71 8.04
C GLY A 101 21.21 27.56 8.15
N ALA A 102 22.51 27.85 8.06
CA ALA A 102 23.56 26.84 8.06
C ALA A 102 23.58 26.00 9.36
N ASN A 103 23.22 26.61 10.48
CA ASN A 103 23.21 25.99 11.80
C ASN A 103 21.79 25.78 12.35
N ILE A 104 20.77 26.02 11.55
CA ILE A 104 19.37 25.83 11.92
C ILE A 104 18.84 24.61 11.17
N MET A 105 18.20 23.69 11.89
CA MET A 105 17.64 22.51 11.25
C MET A 105 16.65 22.90 10.16
N PRO A 106 16.82 22.40 8.92
CA PRO A 106 15.93 22.74 7.83
C PRO A 106 14.51 22.21 8.05
N ASP A 107 13.55 22.94 7.52
CA ASP A 107 12.17 22.49 7.52
C ASP A 107 11.94 21.56 6.33
N VAL A 108 11.54 20.33 6.62
CA VAL A 108 11.32 19.30 5.62
C VAL A 108 9.93 18.76 5.75
N THR A 109 9.19 18.81 4.65
CA THR A 109 7.84 18.26 4.59
C THR A 109 7.77 17.23 3.45
N VAL A 110 7.32 16.04 3.78
CA VAL A 110 7.08 14.98 2.78
C VAL A 110 5.58 14.92 2.50
N ILE A 111 5.24 15.06 1.24
CA ILE A 111 3.85 15.04 0.77
C ILE A 111 3.67 13.89 -0.20
N GLU A 112 2.64 13.11 0.02
CA GLU A 112 2.27 12.04 -0.90
C GLU A 112 1.60 12.63 -2.14
N ARG A 113 2.11 12.25 -3.32
CA ARG A 113 1.48 12.65 -4.58
C ARG A 113 0.29 11.76 -4.86
N LYS A 114 -0.88 12.37 -5.00
CA LYS A 114 -2.09 11.68 -5.44
C LYS A 114 -2.16 11.74 -6.96
N ASN A 115 -2.13 10.58 -7.57
CA ASN A 115 -2.45 10.43 -9.00
C ASN A 115 -3.93 10.14 -9.19
#